data_f6a86643a212638b6c8535fb43bd5ead
#
_entry.id   f6a86643a212638b6c8535fb43bd5ead
#
_cell.length_a   1.000
_cell.length_b   1.000
_cell.length_c   1.000
_cell.angle_alpha   90.00
_cell.angle_beta   90.00
_cell.angle_gamma   90.00
#
_symmetry.space_group_name_H-M   'P 1'
#
loop_
_entity.id
_entity.type
_entity.pdbx_description
1 polymer ?
#
loop_
_entity_poly.entity_id
_entity_poly.type
_entity_poly.pdbx_seq_one_letter_code
_entity_poly.pdbx_strand_id
1 'polypeptide(L)'
;VGTGIIEAAICIANGLIIHGVLVENPDGFVEVLVLWFAAQIVMLLVDLVYNKITSYDIHEEIKKNNVAAGIGYAGAIIALANLVRHGVEMHAESWIGVAQNLGVETGLGLLLLPAARFMTDKILLPGRSLTDEIVNQETPNIGAAVIEAFGYIGGSVLICLSFG
;
A
#
# COMPACT_ATOMS: atom_id res chain seq x y z
N VAL A 1 18.72 -6.23 -4.60
CA VAL A 1 17.74 -5.69 -5.58
C VAL A 1 16.39 -5.48 -4.90
N GLY A 2 15.88 -6.47 -4.15
CA GLY A 2 14.59 -6.36 -3.46
C GLY A 2 14.48 -5.14 -2.53
N THR A 3 15.52 -4.86 -1.73
CA THR A 3 15.56 -3.69 -0.85
C THR A 3 15.45 -2.37 -1.63
N GLY A 4 16.17 -2.23 -2.75
CA GLY A 4 16.11 -1.01 -3.56
C GLY A 4 14.73 -0.76 -4.20
N ILE A 5 13.97 -1.82 -4.50
CA ILE A 5 12.59 -1.71 -4.99
C ILE A 5 11.68 -1.15 -3.89
N ILE A 6 11.85 -1.61 -2.66
CA ILE A 6 11.07 -1.16 -1.51
C ILE A 6 11.41 0.30 -1.16
N GLU A 7 12.69 0.67 -1.16
CA GLU A 7 13.12 2.05 -0.94
C GLU A 7 12.53 3.00 -2.00
N ALA A 8 12.54 2.59 -3.27
CA ALA A 8 11.89 3.34 -4.34
C ALA A 8 10.38 3.48 -4.12
N ALA A 9 9.70 2.42 -3.69
CA ALA A 9 8.28 2.46 -3.35
C ALA A 9 7.99 3.40 -2.17
N ILE A 10 8.83 3.41 -1.13
CA ILE A 10 8.72 4.33 0.00
C ILE A 10 8.89 5.79 -0.47
N CYS A 11 9.83 6.06 -1.37
CA CYS A 11 9.98 7.41 -1.95
C CYS A 11 8.74 7.83 -2.73
N ILE A 12 8.17 6.95 -3.56
CA ILE A 12 6.92 7.21 -4.29
C ILE A 12 5.77 7.45 -3.30
N ALA A 13 5.64 6.60 -2.28
CA ALA A 13 4.62 6.71 -1.24
C ALA A 13 4.68 8.06 -0.52
N ASN A 14 5.87 8.49 -0.10
CA ASN A 14 6.06 9.80 0.50
C ASN A 14 5.70 10.93 -0.45
N GLY A 15 6.05 10.82 -1.73
CA GLY A 15 5.66 11.79 -2.76
C GLY A 15 4.14 11.91 -2.90
N LEU A 16 3.43 10.79 -2.91
CA LEU A 16 1.96 10.76 -2.94
C LEU A 16 1.36 11.44 -1.70
N ILE A 17 1.83 11.08 -0.51
CA ILE A 17 1.34 11.66 0.75
C ILE A 17 1.57 13.16 0.79
N ILE A 18 2.78 13.64 0.45
CA ILE A 18 3.11 15.06 0.41
C ILE A 18 2.21 15.78 -0.61
N HIS A 19 1.95 15.17 -1.77
CA HIS A 19 1.02 15.73 -2.75
C HIS A 19 -0.38 15.92 -2.13
N GLY A 20 -0.93 14.90 -1.45
CA GLY A 20 -2.23 14.99 -0.80
C GLY A 20 -2.29 16.09 0.25
N VAL A 21 -1.27 16.18 1.10
CA VAL A 21 -1.16 17.24 2.12
C VAL A 21 -1.15 18.64 1.51
N LEU A 22 -0.45 18.82 0.38
CA LEU A 22 -0.37 20.13 -0.29
C LEU A 22 -1.63 20.49 -1.07
N VAL A 23 -2.36 19.50 -1.59
CA VAL A 23 -3.65 19.72 -2.30
C VAL A 23 -4.74 20.12 -1.33
N GLU A 24 -4.75 19.60 -0.12
CA GLU A 24 -5.66 19.99 0.95
C GLU A 24 -5.53 21.49 1.30
N ASN A 25 -4.39 22.09 0.95
CA ASN A 25 -4.10 23.52 1.10
C ASN A 25 -4.10 23.99 2.57
N PRO A 26 -3.24 23.41 3.41
CA PRO A 26 -3.18 23.71 4.83
C PRO A 26 -2.82 25.18 5.11
N ASP A 27 -3.34 25.71 6.20
CA ASP A 27 -3.20 27.14 6.59
C ASP A 27 -1.76 27.52 7.00
N GLY A 28 -0.86 26.54 7.12
CA GLY A 28 0.53 26.83 7.48
C GLY A 28 1.44 25.60 7.60
N PHE A 29 2.73 25.85 7.73
CA PHE A 29 3.76 24.82 7.78
C PHE A 29 3.56 23.79 8.91
N VAL A 30 3.02 24.22 10.06
CA VAL A 30 2.75 23.31 11.19
C VAL A 30 1.67 22.30 10.81
N GLU A 31 0.64 22.73 10.11
CA GLU A 31 -0.43 21.85 9.65
C GLU A 31 0.07 20.84 8.64
N VAL A 32 0.91 21.25 7.69
CA VAL A 32 1.60 20.35 6.76
C VAL A 32 2.34 19.26 7.52
N LEU A 33 3.10 19.62 8.55
CA LEU A 33 3.84 18.64 9.34
C LEU A 33 2.92 17.69 10.09
N VAL A 34 1.84 18.19 10.70
CA VAL A 34 0.89 17.35 11.45
C VAL A 34 0.20 16.34 10.53
N LEU A 35 -0.31 16.78 9.38
CA LEU A 35 -0.94 15.91 8.38
C LEU A 35 0.05 14.86 7.86
N TRP A 36 1.26 15.28 7.53
CA TRP A 36 2.30 14.36 7.07
C TRP A 36 2.65 13.32 8.14
N PHE A 37 2.86 13.72 9.41
CA PHE A 37 3.13 12.78 10.49
C PHE A 37 1.96 11.84 10.75
N ALA A 38 0.72 12.32 10.71
CA ALA A 38 -0.46 11.47 10.84
C ALA A 38 -0.50 10.40 9.75
N ALA A 39 -0.25 10.78 8.50
CA ALA A 39 -0.16 9.85 7.39
C ALA A 39 0.97 8.82 7.57
N GLN A 40 2.15 9.22 8.07
CA GLN A 40 3.24 8.27 8.36
C GLN A 40 2.85 7.25 9.44
N ILE A 41 2.16 7.69 10.49
CA ILE A 41 1.65 6.78 11.53
C ILE A 41 0.68 5.75 10.93
N VAL A 42 -0.24 6.19 10.07
CA VAL A 42 -1.16 5.29 9.36
C VAL A 42 -0.39 4.29 8.51
N MET A 43 0.61 4.71 7.75
CA MET A 43 1.44 3.82 6.93
C MET A 43 2.15 2.76 7.77
N LEU A 44 2.69 3.12 8.94
CA LEU A 44 3.31 2.17 9.87
C LEU A 44 2.32 1.15 10.43
N LEU A 45 1.11 1.60 10.80
CA LEU A 45 0.05 0.69 11.28
C LEU A 45 -0.37 -0.31 10.20
N VAL A 46 -0.50 0.16 8.97
CA VAL A 46 -0.87 -0.69 7.84
C VAL A 46 0.24 -1.69 7.54
N ASP A 47 1.51 -1.31 7.60
CA ASP A 47 2.63 -2.22 7.45
C ASP A 47 2.58 -3.37 8.46
N LEU A 48 2.34 -3.05 9.73
CA LEU A 48 2.17 -4.06 10.79
C LEU A 48 1.03 -5.04 10.50
N VAL A 49 -0.08 -4.54 9.95
CA VAL A 49 -1.24 -5.38 9.60
C VAL A 49 -0.94 -6.21 8.35
N TYR A 50 -0.32 -5.61 7.33
CA TYR A 50 0.05 -6.30 6.10
C TYR A 50 0.95 -7.51 6.38
N ASN A 51 1.96 -7.35 7.25
CA ASN A 51 2.83 -8.43 7.68
C ASN A 51 2.07 -9.58 8.39
N LYS A 52 0.92 -9.31 9.00
CA LYS A 52 0.07 -10.34 9.63
C LYS A 52 -0.89 -11.02 8.64
N ILE A 53 -1.32 -10.32 7.61
CA ILE A 53 -2.23 -10.85 6.58
C ILE A 53 -1.46 -11.72 5.58
N THR A 54 -0.21 -11.38 5.32
CA THR A 54 0.65 -12.13 4.41
C THR A 54 1.02 -13.48 5.02
N SER A 55 0.94 -14.54 4.25
CA SER A 55 1.17 -15.92 4.70
C SER A 55 2.65 -16.30 4.84
N TYR A 56 3.57 -15.37 4.60
CA TYR A 56 5.02 -15.52 4.76
C TYR A 56 5.63 -14.27 5.38
N ASP A 57 6.79 -14.41 6.01
CA ASP A 57 7.53 -13.29 6.59
C ASP A 57 8.24 -12.51 5.48
N ILE A 58 7.71 -11.31 5.19
CA ILE A 58 8.24 -10.43 4.15
C ILE A 58 9.68 -10.02 4.44
N HIS A 59 10.00 -9.73 5.70
CA HIS A 59 11.33 -9.29 6.09
C HIS A 59 12.37 -10.41 5.91
N GLU A 60 12.01 -11.65 6.18
CA GLU A 60 12.88 -12.80 5.93
C GLU A 60 13.09 -13.02 4.43
N GLU A 61 12.06 -12.87 3.62
CA GLU A 61 12.17 -13.00 2.16
C GLU A 61 13.04 -11.88 1.55
N ILE A 62 12.92 -10.65 2.07
CA ILE A 62 13.79 -9.53 1.65
C ILE A 62 15.25 -9.79 2.03
N LYS A 63 15.53 -10.34 3.23
CA LYS A 63 16.89 -10.74 3.65
C LYS A 63 17.50 -11.80 2.72
N LYS A 64 16.68 -12.71 2.22
CA LYS A 64 17.07 -13.71 1.19
C LYS A 64 17.23 -13.10 -0.20
N ASN A 65 17.02 -11.80 -0.35
CA ASN A 65 17.04 -11.07 -1.62
C ASN A 65 15.97 -11.55 -2.62
N ASN A 66 14.81 -12.00 -2.12
CA ASN A 66 13.67 -12.37 -2.93
C ASN A 66 13.06 -11.12 -3.58
N VAL A 67 13.35 -10.95 -4.87
CA VAL A 67 12.90 -9.79 -5.66
C VAL A 67 11.38 -9.81 -5.85
N ALA A 68 10.78 -10.99 -6.02
CA ALA A 68 9.33 -11.11 -6.19
C ALA A 68 8.58 -10.64 -4.93
N ALA A 69 8.99 -11.07 -3.73
CA ALA A 69 8.42 -10.59 -2.49
C ALA A 69 8.57 -9.06 -2.34
N GLY A 70 9.72 -8.51 -2.75
CA GLY A 70 9.96 -7.07 -2.76
C GLY A 70 9.03 -6.29 -3.69
N ILE A 71 8.71 -6.82 -4.88
CA ILE A 71 7.79 -6.20 -5.84
C ILE A 71 6.35 -6.21 -5.31
N GLY A 72 5.85 -7.34 -4.79
CA GLY A 72 4.51 -7.44 -4.22
C GLY A 72 4.32 -6.46 -3.07
N TYR A 73 5.29 -6.41 -2.15
CA TYR A 73 5.28 -5.49 -1.02
C TYR A 73 5.35 -4.01 -1.45
N ALA A 74 6.19 -3.69 -2.43
CA ALA A 74 6.26 -2.34 -3.00
C ALA A 74 4.92 -1.89 -3.60
N GLY A 75 4.21 -2.79 -4.29
CA GLY A 75 2.87 -2.54 -4.81
C GLY A 75 1.86 -2.22 -3.69
N ALA A 76 1.92 -2.96 -2.58
CA ALA A 76 1.08 -2.71 -1.41
C ALA A 76 1.38 -1.34 -0.79
N ILE A 77 2.66 -0.99 -0.59
CA ILE A 77 3.08 0.32 -0.06
C ILE A 77 2.52 1.47 -0.93
N ILE A 78 2.68 1.39 -2.25
CA ILE A 78 2.21 2.44 -3.17
C ILE A 78 0.68 2.53 -3.15
N ALA A 79 -0.02 1.41 -3.16
CA ALA A 79 -1.48 1.37 -3.13
C ALA A 79 -2.04 1.99 -1.85
N LEU A 80 -1.46 1.65 -0.70
CA LEU A 80 -1.87 2.21 0.59
C LEU A 80 -1.56 3.70 0.70
N ALA A 81 -0.39 4.13 0.22
CA ALA A 81 -0.04 5.54 0.17
C ALA A 81 -1.00 6.34 -0.71
N ASN A 82 -1.50 5.76 -1.81
CA ASN A 82 -2.51 6.39 -2.66
C ASN A 82 -3.84 6.57 -1.93
N LEU A 83 -4.29 5.59 -1.13
CA LEU A 83 -5.50 5.70 -0.30
C LEU A 83 -5.31 6.72 0.83
N VAL A 84 -4.17 6.68 1.53
CA VAL A 84 -3.84 7.67 2.58
C VAL A 84 -3.79 9.08 1.99
N ARG A 85 -3.17 9.26 0.82
CA ARG A 85 -3.20 10.50 0.05
C ARG A 85 -4.64 10.99 -0.17
N HIS A 86 -5.50 10.12 -0.69
CA HIS A 86 -6.89 10.44 -0.94
C HIS A 86 -7.64 10.84 0.34
N GLY A 87 -7.44 10.11 1.45
CA GLY A 87 -8.03 10.45 2.74
C GLY A 87 -7.57 11.79 3.32
N VAL A 88 -6.34 12.22 3.00
CA VAL A 88 -5.84 13.56 3.36
C VAL A 88 -6.42 14.64 2.44
N GLU A 89 -6.56 14.36 1.12
CA GLU A 89 -7.13 15.30 0.14
C GLU A 89 -8.62 15.59 0.35
N MET A 90 -9.35 14.68 1.01
CA MET A 90 -10.77 14.89 1.30
C MET A 90 -10.95 16.03 2.29
N HIS A 91 -11.56 17.13 1.84
CA HIS A 91 -11.80 18.30 2.67
C HIS A 91 -12.48 17.94 3.99
N ALA A 92 -11.97 18.47 5.09
CA ALA A 92 -12.51 18.27 6.41
C ALA A 92 -12.45 19.57 7.22
N GLU A 93 -13.60 20.00 7.75
CA GLU A 93 -13.72 21.23 8.57
C GLU A 93 -13.08 21.10 9.96
N SER A 94 -12.61 19.91 10.33
CA SER A 94 -12.07 19.64 11.65
C SER A 94 -11.05 18.48 11.64
N TRP A 95 -10.16 18.46 12.62
CA TRP A 95 -9.22 17.35 12.86
C TRP A 95 -9.90 15.98 13.05
N ILE A 96 -11.12 15.98 13.60
CA ILE A 96 -11.94 14.77 13.72
C ILE A 96 -12.35 14.29 12.33
N GLY A 97 -12.74 15.19 11.44
CA GLY A 97 -13.05 14.88 10.05
C GLY A 97 -11.83 14.29 9.30
N VAL A 98 -10.66 14.89 9.45
CA VAL A 98 -9.41 14.35 8.90
C VAL A 98 -9.15 12.93 9.40
N ALA A 99 -9.29 12.71 10.71
CA ALA A 99 -9.10 11.37 11.30
C ALA A 99 -10.13 10.36 10.77
N GLN A 100 -11.37 10.76 10.55
CA GLN A 100 -12.42 9.94 9.96
C GLN A 100 -12.09 9.56 8.51
N ASN A 101 -11.70 10.53 7.68
CA ASN A 101 -11.30 10.29 6.29
C ASN A 101 -10.12 9.32 6.22
N LEU A 102 -9.05 9.57 6.98
CA LEU A 102 -7.91 8.66 7.07
C LEU A 102 -8.31 7.28 7.58
N GLY A 103 -9.22 7.19 8.55
CA GLY A 103 -9.73 5.93 9.09
C GLY A 103 -10.52 5.12 8.06
N VAL A 104 -11.37 5.76 7.28
CA VAL A 104 -12.14 5.13 6.19
C VAL A 104 -11.20 4.61 5.11
N GLU A 105 -10.31 5.45 4.61
CA GLU A 105 -9.36 5.07 3.55
C GLU A 105 -8.40 3.96 4.00
N THR A 106 -7.93 4.02 5.25
CA THR A 106 -7.12 2.94 5.84
C THR A 106 -7.92 1.63 5.91
N GLY A 107 -9.18 1.70 6.36
CA GLY A 107 -10.07 0.54 6.42
C GLY A 107 -10.32 -0.08 5.04
N LEU A 108 -10.55 0.74 4.02
CA LEU A 108 -10.68 0.29 2.62
C LEU A 108 -9.39 -0.34 2.13
N GLY A 109 -8.23 0.22 2.46
CA GLY A 109 -6.92 -0.35 2.13
C GLY A 109 -6.70 -1.73 2.76
N LEU A 110 -7.04 -1.88 4.04
CA LEU A 110 -6.95 -3.16 4.74
C LEU A 110 -7.89 -4.23 4.19
N LEU A 111 -9.01 -3.85 3.58
CA LEU A 111 -9.91 -4.76 2.86
C LEU A 111 -9.41 -5.04 1.43
N LEU A 112 -8.84 -4.04 0.77
CA LEU A 112 -8.31 -4.17 -0.58
C LEU A 112 -7.20 -5.22 -0.65
N LEU A 113 -6.24 -5.21 0.30
CA LEU A 113 -5.08 -6.08 0.26
C LEU A 113 -5.46 -7.57 0.21
N PRO A 114 -6.25 -8.13 1.14
CA PRO A 114 -6.66 -9.53 1.06
C PRO A 114 -7.59 -9.81 -0.12
N ALA A 115 -8.44 -8.85 -0.51
CA ALA A 115 -9.33 -9.02 -1.67
C ALA A 115 -8.53 -9.11 -2.97
N ALA A 116 -7.58 -8.22 -3.21
CA ALA A 116 -6.72 -8.26 -4.39
C ALA A 116 -5.88 -9.55 -4.43
N ARG A 117 -5.33 -9.97 -3.27
CA ARG A 117 -4.58 -11.23 -3.17
C ARG A 117 -5.47 -12.43 -3.49
N PHE A 118 -6.67 -12.50 -2.95
CA PHE A 118 -7.64 -13.55 -3.26
C PHE A 118 -8.00 -13.57 -4.75
N MET A 119 -8.24 -12.40 -5.35
CA MET A 119 -8.52 -12.30 -6.78
C MET A 119 -7.34 -12.77 -7.63
N THR A 120 -6.12 -12.41 -7.26
CA THR A 120 -4.91 -12.87 -7.94
C THR A 120 -4.79 -14.39 -7.88
N ASP A 121 -4.96 -14.98 -6.69
CA ASP A 121 -4.88 -16.44 -6.52
C ASP A 121 -5.96 -17.20 -7.29
N LYS A 122 -7.20 -16.71 -7.29
CA LYS A 122 -8.35 -17.47 -7.82
C LYS A 122 -8.68 -17.19 -9.27
N ILE A 123 -8.40 -15.98 -9.74
CA ILE A 123 -8.82 -15.51 -11.06
C ILE A 123 -7.62 -15.39 -12.00
N LEU A 124 -6.52 -14.78 -11.53
CA LEU A 124 -5.39 -14.48 -12.39
C LEU A 124 -4.35 -15.61 -12.43
N LEU A 125 -4.25 -16.43 -11.37
CA LEU A 125 -3.35 -17.57 -11.29
C LEU A 125 -4.13 -18.87 -11.01
N PRO A 126 -5.03 -19.30 -11.90
CA PRO A 126 -5.87 -20.47 -11.66
C PRO A 126 -5.03 -21.76 -11.51
N GLY A 127 -5.24 -22.45 -10.38
CA GLY A 127 -4.53 -23.71 -10.08
C GLY A 127 -3.15 -23.54 -9.43
N ARG A 128 -2.73 -22.31 -9.12
CA ARG A 128 -1.51 -22.01 -8.39
C ARG A 128 -1.78 -21.04 -7.26
N SER A 129 -0.97 -21.06 -6.20
CA SER A 129 -1.07 -20.04 -5.15
C SER A 129 0.01 -18.97 -5.35
N LEU A 130 -0.36 -17.72 -5.11
CA LEU A 130 0.57 -16.61 -5.19
C LEU A 130 1.76 -16.78 -4.22
N THR A 131 1.48 -17.32 -3.04
CA THR A 131 2.52 -17.65 -2.06
C THR A 131 3.52 -18.67 -2.61
N ASP A 132 3.03 -19.74 -3.25
CA ASP A 132 3.91 -20.76 -3.82
C ASP A 132 4.76 -20.18 -4.95
N GLU A 133 4.20 -19.32 -5.79
CA GLU A 133 4.91 -18.68 -6.89
C GLU A 133 5.98 -17.68 -6.41
N ILE A 134 5.72 -16.96 -5.31
CA ILE A 134 6.63 -15.92 -4.80
C ILE A 134 7.70 -16.48 -3.86
N VAL A 135 7.37 -17.48 -3.03
CA VAL A 135 8.23 -17.90 -1.92
C VAL A 135 8.73 -19.34 -2.05
N ASN A 136 7.88 -20.23 -2.54
CA ASN A 136 8.18 -21.68 -2.49
C ASN A 136 8.84 -22.23 -3.77
N GLN A 137 9.13 -21.38 -4.76
CA GLN A 137 9.85 -21.76 -5.97
C GLN A 137 11.37 -21.65 -5.78
N GLU A 138 12.15 -22.51 -6.43
CA GLU A 138 13.61 -22.35 -6.51
C GLU A 138 14.00 -20.99 -7.11
N THR A 139 13.21 -20.53 -8.07
CA THR A 139 13.32 -19.20 -8.66
C THR A 139 11.98 -18.46 -8.49
N PRO A 140 11.89 -17.47 -7.59
CA PRO A 140 10.67 -16.70 -7.35
C PRO A 140 10.08 -16.11 -8.61
N ASN A 141 8.78 -16.25 -8.80
CA ASN A 141 8.07 -15.79 -9.99
C ASN A 141 7.80 -14.28 -9.93
N ILE A 142 8.65 -13.50 -10.59
CA ILE A 142 8.53 -12.04 -10.70
C ILE A 142 7.21 -11.65 -11.39
N GLY A 143 6.77 -12.42 -12.39
CA GLY A 143 5.51 -12.14 -13.10
C GLY A 143 4.30 -12.19 -12.17
N ALA A 144 4.23 -13.19 -11.29
CA ALA A 144 3.18 -13.31 -10.29
C ALA A 144 3.17 -12.11 -9.32
N ALA A 145 4.36 -11.70 -8.86
CA ALA A 145 4.51 -10.54 -7.98
C ALA A 145 4.12 -9.22 -8.66
N VAL A 146 4.43 -9.06 -9.95
CA VAL A 146 4.02 -7.88 -10.73
C VAL A 146 2.49 -7.83 -10.86
N ILE A 147 1.83 -8.97 -11.14
CA ILE A 147 0.37 -9.04 -11.18
C ILE A 147 -0.24 -8.65 -9.83
N GLU A 148 0.31 -9.15 -8.73
CA GLU A 148 -0.11 -8.78 -7.37
C GLU A 148 0.02 -7.27 -7.13
N ALA A 149 1.19 -6.70 -7.41
CA ALA A 149 1.48 -5.28 -7.22
C ALA A 149 0.52 -4.39 -8.03
N PHE A 150 0.28 -4.72 -9.30
CA PHE A 150 -0.69 -4.00 -10.13
C PHE A 150 -2.13 -4.18 -9.66
N GLY A 151 -2.49 -5.33 -9.10
CA GLY A 151 -3.78 -5.56 -8.46
C GLY A 151 -4.02 -4.61 -7.28
N TYR A 152 -3.02 -4.43 -6.43
CA TYR A 152 -3.09 -3.48 -5.31
C TYR A 152 -3.19 -2.03 -5.80
N ILE A 153 -2.29 -1.61 -6.69
CA ILE A 153 -2.25 -0.23 -7.20
C ILE A 153 -3.54 0.09 -7.97
N GLY A 154 -3.95 -0.77 -8.91
CA GLY A 154 -5.17 -0.59 -9.69
C GLY A 154 -6.42 -0.54 -8.80
N GLY A 155 -6.51 -1.42 -7.80
CA GLY A 155 -7.59 -1.41 -6.82
C GLY A 155 -7.65 -0.11 -6.02
N SER A 156 -6.50 0.41 -5.56
CA SER A 156 -6.46 1.69 -4.84
C SER A 156 -6.92 2.87 -5.71
N VAL A 157 -6.53 2.89 -6.98
CA VAL A 157 -6.98 3.91 -7.93
C VAL A 157 -8.50 3.85 -8.14
N LEU A 158 -9.06 2.63 -8.31
CA LEU A 158 -10.50 2.45 -8.47
C LEU A 158 -11.27 2.92 -7.24
N ILE A 159 -10.77 2.65 -6.02
CA ILE A 159 -11.38 3.15 -4.77
C ILE A 159 -11.38 4.68 -4.77
N CYS A 160 -10.22 5.32 -4.97
CA CYS A 160 -10.14 6.79 -5.01
C CYS A 160 -11.10 7.42 -6.03
N LEU A 161 -11.24 6.81 -7.22
CA LEU A 161 -12.17 7.30 -8.25
C LEU A 161 -13.64 7.05 -7.92
N SER A 162 -13.94 6.12 -7.02
CA SER A 162 -15.32 5.77 -6.65
C SER A 162 -15.86 6.64 -5.50
N PHE A 163 -15.00 7.19 -4.68
CA PHE A 163 -15.33 7.96 -3.49
C PHE A 163 -14.91 9.44 -3.58
N GLY A 164 -14.28 9.84 -4.70
CA GLY A 164 -13.86 11.22 -4.99
C GLY A 164 -14.92 12.08 -5.68
#